data_8dd1878bf3c736f8f5598e170873b7d0
#
_entry.id   8dd1878bf3c736f8f5598e170873b7d0
#
_cell.length_a   1.000
_cell.length_b   1.000
_cell.length_c   1.000
_cell.angle_alpha   90.00
_cell.angle_beta   90.00
_cell.angle_gamma   90.00
#
_symmetry.space_group_name_H-M   'P 1'
#
loop_
_entity.id
_entity.type
_entity.pdbx_description
1 polymer ?
#
loop_
_entity_poly.entity_id
_entity_poly.type
_entity_poly.pdbx_seq_one_letter_code
_entity_poly.pdbx_strand_id
1 'polypeptide(L)'
;MNILVTGGAGYIGSHTVRALQQAGYTPIIVDNLSRGHVESIPEGVTFYNMDIADPKLVDIMKDHNIIGVMHFAAHSQVGESMVNPAIYYENNVVGSYHLIESARAAGVKHFVFSSTAAVYGEPEVVPIREDAQLQPTNVYGRTKLMIEEMLSDYSSIYGSTYVALRYFNAAGADPSGTIGEDHHPETHLIPLVLDAARGKREYITVFGTDYNTADGTCVRDYIHVNDLAAAHVLAMDYLRKGGESQVFNLGSGNGFSVKEIIETAKEVTGIDIPVQYGERRAGDPGTLIASSEKIKNLLGWDPKFSNVADVIKDAWKWHTSHPDGFNSK
;
A
#
# COMPACT_ATOMS: atom_id res chain seq x y z
N MET A 1 -12.43 14.06 -15.12
CA MET A 1 -12.27 14.60 -13.74
C MET A 1 -10.86 14.30 -13.26
N ASN A 2 -10.14 15.32 -12.79
CA ASN A 2 -8.71 15.21 -12.54
C ASN A 2 -8.43 14.90 -11.07
N ILE A 3 -7.62 13.89 -10.85
CA ILE A 3 -7.19 13.41 -9.53
C ILE A 3 -5.68 13.57 -9.41
N LEU A 4 -5.21 14.22 -8.35
CA LEU A 4 -3.79 14.24 -8.03
C LEU A 4 -3.41 12.92 -7.35
N VAL A 5 -2.39 12.24 -7.88
CA VAL A 5 -1.87 10.99 -7.31
C VAL A 5 -0.43 11.25 -6.88
N THR A 6 -0.22 11.40 -5.57
CA THR A 6 1.14 11.53 -5.04
C THR A 6 1.72 10.15 -4.74
N GLY A 7 2.97 9.92 -5.09
CA GLY A 7 3.56 8.59 -5.08
C GLY A 7 3.04 7.70 -6.22
N GLY A 8 2.57 8.34 -7.32
CA GLY A 8 1.95 7.64 -8.44
C GLY A 8 2.92 6.83 -9.32
N ALA A 9 4.23 7.00 -9.14
CA ALA A 9 5.27 6.20 -9.77
C ALA A 9 5.73 5.00 -8.90
N GLY A 10 5.21 4.87 -7.67
CA GLY A 10 5.46 3.74 -6.78
C GLY A 10 4.59 2.53 -7.09
N TYR A 11 4.81 1.43 -6.38
CA TYR A 11 4.12 0.15 -6.59
C TYR A 11 2.59 0.30 -6.57
N ILE A 12 2.00 0.67 -5.44
CA ILE A 12 0.53 0.78 -5.31
C ILE A 12 -0.01 1.96 -6.13
N GLY A 13 0.72 3.09 -6.14
CA GLY A 13 0.33 4.29 -6.88
C GLY A 13 0.18 4.05 -8.37
N SER A 14 1.12 3.35 -9.02
CA SER A 14 1.08 3.09 -10.46
C SER A 14 -0.08 2.17 -10.87
N HIS A 15 -0.42 1.16 -10.06
CA HIS A 15 -1.61 0.34 -10.27
C HIS A 15 -2.90 1.17 -10.11
N THR A 16 -2.93 2.07 -9.11
CA THR A 16 -4.08 2.96 -8.91
C THR A 16 -4.23 3.99 -10.02
N VAL A 17 -3.14 4.51 -10.58
CA VAL A 17 -3.16 5.39 -11.76
C VAL A 17 -3.86 4.70 -12.93
N ARG A 18 -3.53 3.44 -13.23
CA ARG A 18 -4.19 2.65 -14.27
C ARG A 18 -5.66 2.40 -13.98
N ALA A 19 -5.99 2.06 -12.73
CA ALA A 19 -7.38 1.86 -12.31
C ALA A 19 -8.21 3.16 -12.45
N LEU A 20 -7.64 4.31 -12.12
CA LEU A 20 -8.27 5.62 -12.33
C LEU A 20 -8.57 5.90 -13.81
N GLN A 21 -7.60 5.64 -14.71
CA GLN A 21 -7.82 5.80 -16.15
C GLN A 21 -8.95 4.89 -16.65
N GLN A 22 -8.98 3.64 -16.22
CA GLN A 22 -10.04 2.67 -16.57
C GLN A 22 -11.42 3.13 -16.05
N ALA A 23 -11.46 3.82 -14.91
CA ALA A 23 -12.68 4.39 -14.34
C ALA A 23 -13.09 5.75 -14.96
N GLY A 24 -12.34 6.25 -15.95
CA GLY A 24 -12.63 7.50 -16.65
C GLY A 24 -12.16 8.77 -15.92
N TYR A 25 -11.27 8.63 -14.95
CA TYR A 25 -10.55 9.75 -14.35
C TYR A 25 -9.29 10.13 -15.15
N THR A 26 -8.83 11.34 -14.96
CA THR A 26 -7.55 11.81 -15.51
C THR A 26 -6.56 11.95 -14.33
N PRO A 27 -5.67 10.98 -14.10
CA PRO A 27 -4.67 11.10 -13.06
C PRO A 27 -3.59 12.12 -13.44
N ILE A 28 -3.18 12.93 -12.49
CA ILE A 28 -1.98 13.78 -12.54
C ILE A 28 -1.04 13.28 -11.45
N ILE A 29 0.16 12.88 -11.83
CA ILE A 29 1.12 12.27 -10.92
C ILE A 29 2.08 13.31 -10.39
N VAL A 30 2.33 13.25 -9.06
CA VAL A 30 3.41 13.93 -8.38
C VAL A 30 4.23 12.87 -7.64
N ASP A 31 5.52 12.76 -7.97
CA ASP A 31 6.43 11.81 -7.36
C ASP A 31 7.86 12.36 -7.45
N ASN A 32 8.66 12.23 -6.40
CA ASN A 32 10.06 12.66 -6.40
C ASN A 32 11.01 11.54 -6.84
N LEU A 33 10.46 10.38 -7.21
CA LEU A 33 11.19 9.18 -7.66
C LEU A 33 12.21 8.64 -6.64
N SER A 34 12.04 8.98 -5.35
CA SER A 34 12.91 8.45 -4.29
C SER A 34 12.75 6.93 -4.10
N ARG A 35 11.56 6.40 -4.41
CA ARG A 35 11.21 4.97 -4.35
C ARG A 35 10.37 4.52 -5.55
N GLY A 36 9.95 5.46 -6.39
CA GLY A 36 9.16 5.21 -7.59
C GLY A 36 10.02 5.13 -8.85
N HIS A 37 9.42 4.63 -9.92
CA HIS A 37 10.07 4.40 -11.20
C HIS A 37 9.29 5.12 -12.31
N VAL A 38 9.97 5.95 -13.10
CA VAL A 38 9.32 6.67 -14.20
C VAL A 38 8.73 5.73 -15.25
N GLU A 39 9.30 4.54 -15.40
CA GLU A 39 8.86 3.48 -16.31
C GLU A 39 7.51 2.85 -15.90
N SER A 40 7.10 3.02 -14.64
CA SER A 40 5.78 2.57 -14.17
C SER A 40 4.63 3.47 -14.62
N ILE A 41 4.95 4.70 -15.06
CA ILE A 41 3.98 5.73 -15.44
C ILE A 41 3.42 5.40 -16.83
N PRO A 42 2.09 5.30 -17.01
CA PRO A 42 1.50 5.08 -18.33
C PRO A 42 1.78 6.23 -19.29
N GLU A 43 1.99 5.90 -20.56
CA GLU A 43 2.21 6.92 -21.61
C GLU A 43 1.07 7.94 -21.66
N GLY A 44 1.39 9.20 -21.80
CA GLY A 44 0.44 10.31 -21.90
C GLY A 44 -0.14 10.79 -20.56
N VAL A 45 0.25 10.19 -19.43
CA VAL A 45 -0.13 10.69 -18.10
C VAL A 45 0.74 11.89 -17.74
N THR A 46 0.11 12.96 -17.27
CA THR A 46 0.83 14.16 -16.80
C THR A 46 1.59 13.81 -15.50
N PHE A 47 2.89 14.08 -15.52
CA PHE A 47 3.79 13.76 -14.42
C PHE A 47 4.65 14.98 -14.05
N TYR A 48 4.74 15.24 -12.75
CA TYR A 48 5.61 16.22 -12.15
C TYR A 48 6.62 15.52 -11.24
N ASN A 49 7.89 15.58 -11.62
CA ASN A 49 8.97 15.09 -10.74
C ASN A 49 9.26 16.16 -9.68
N MET A 50 8.64 16.03 -8.52
CA MET A 50 8.76 17.00 -7.43
C MET A 50 8.33 16.38 -6.09
N ASP A 51 8.73 17.04 -5.01
CA ASP A 51 8.34 16.67 -3.66
C ASP A 51 6.91 17.12 -3.33
N ILE A 52 6.23 16.37 -2.47
CA ILE A 52 4.87 16.70 -1.98
C ILE A 52 4.83 17.95 -1.09
N ALA A 53 5.97 18.40 -0.59
CA ALA A 53 6.10 19.63 0.19
C ALA A 53 6.35 20.88 -0.67
N ASP A 54 6.51 20.74 -2.00
CA ASP A 54 6.76 21.88 -2.88
C ASP A 54 5.53 22.81 -2.95
N PRO A 55 5.67 24.11 -2.63
CA PRO A 55 4.56 25.06 -2.65
C PRO A 55 3.91 25.24 -4.03
N LYS A 56 4.58 24.87 -5.13
CA LYS A 56 4.00 24.87 -6.48
C LYS A 56 2.82 23.91 -6.64
N LEU A 57 2.63 22.97 -5.73
CA LEU A 57 1.48 22.07 -5.74
C LEU A 57 0.14 22.82 -5.76
N VAL A 58 0.06 23.98 -5.11
CA VAL A 58 -1.14 24.81 -5.12
C VAL A 58 -1.53 25.23 -6.53
N ASP A 59 -0.55 25.68 -7.31
CA ASP A 59 -0.77 26.12 -8.70
C ASP A 59 -1.11 24.94 -9.60
N ILE A 60 -0.38 23.83 -9.48
CA ILE A 60 -0.67 22.57 -10.21
C ILE A 60 -2.10 22.11 -9.96
N MET A 61 -2.55 22.09 -8.69
CA MET A 61 -3.91 21.69 -8.36
C MET A 61 -4.96 22.60 -8.98
N LYS A 62 -4.72 23.92 -9.01
CA LYS A 62 -5.61 24.90 -9.63
C LYS A 62 -5.63 24.78 -11.14
N ASP A 63 -4.47 24.76 -11.78
CA ASP A 63 -4.32 24.71 -13.24
C ASP A 63 -4.97 23.46 -13.84
N HIS A 64 -4.84 22.33 -13.15
CA HIS A 64 -5.46 21.08 -13.54
C HIS A 64 -6.90 20.88 -13.01
N ASN A 65 -7.48 21.86 -12.30
CA ASN A 65 -8.81 21.72 -11.70
C ASN A 65 -8.97 20.38 -10.92
N ILE A 66 -8.01 20.10 -10.02
CA ILE A 66 -8.00 18.88 -9.22
C ILE A 66 -9.22 18.83 -8.30
N ILE A 67 -9.96 17.72 -8.34
CA ILE A 67 -11.14 17.53 -7.48
C ILE A 67 -10.84 16.70 -6.22
N GLY A 68 -9.76 15.92 -6.23
CA GLY A 68 -9.37 15.09 -5.11
C GLY A 68 -7.91 14.65 -5.19
N VAL A 69 -7.38 14.22 -4.06
CA VAL A 69 -6.02 13.72 -3.89
C VAL A 69 -6.08 12.25 -3.49
N MET A 70 -5.28 11.40 -4.16
CA MET A 70 -4.92 10.07 -3.68
C MET A 70 -3.47 10.10 -3.24
N HIS A 71 -3.24 9.84 -1.97
CA HIS A 71 -1.94 10.05 -1.33
C HIS A 71 -1.25 8.74 -0.97
N PHE A 72 -0.24 8.38 -1.78
CA PHE A 72 0.61 7.19 -1.59
C PHE A 72 2.05 7.55 -1.19
N ALA A 73 2.52 8.77 -1.49
CA ALA A 73 3.89 9.19 -1.25
C ALA A 73 4.26 9.08 0.24
N ALA A 74 5.06 8.09 0.61
CA ALA A 74 5.52 7.85 1.96
C ALA A 74 6.72 6.90 1.97
N HIS A 75 7.58 7.02 2.98
CA HIS A 75 8.46 5.93 3.39
C HIS A 75 7.64 4.86 4.12
N SER A 76 7.82 3.57 3.78
CA SER A 76 6.94 2.47 4.22
C SER A 76 7.65 1.29 4.90
N GLN A 77 8.98 1.30 4.99
CA GLN A 77 9.75 0.21 5.59
C GLN A 77 9.77 0.29 7.12
N VAL A 78 9.05 -0.63 7.78
CA VAL A 78 8.92 -0.66 9.24
C VAL A 78 10.29 -0.73 9.92
N GLY A 79 11.19 -1.62 9.46
CA GLY A 79 12.53 -1.76 10.03
C GLY A 79 13.37 -0.49 9.91
N GLU A 80 13.37 0.18 8.75
CA GLU A 80 14.07 1.44 8.53
C GLU A 80 13.53 2.54 9.46
N SER A 81 12.22 2.58 9.69
CA SER A 81 11.58 3.56 10.56
C SER A 81 12.08 3.51 12.01
N MET A 82 12.49 2.33 12.47
CA MET A 82 13.01 2.13 13.84
C MET A 82 14.50 2.48 13.98
N VAL A 83 15.21 2.57 12.86
CA VAL A 83 16.65 2.92 12.84
C VAL A 83 16.85 4.39 12.46
N ASN A 84 16.05 4.91 11.54
CA ASN A 84 16.13 6.30 11.10
C ASN A 84 14.74 6.97 11.13
N PRO A 85 14.19 7.28 12.31
CA PRO A 85 12.85 7.85 12.43
C PRO A 85 12.73 9.25 11.82
N ALA A 86 13.81 10.02 11.72
CA ALA A 86 13.79 11.40 11.24
C ALA A 86 13.24 11.51 9.83
N ILE A 87 13.67 10.65 8.89
CA ILE A 87 13.20 10.67 7.51
C ILE A 87 11.72 10.33 7.41
N TYR A 88 11.19 9.52 8.32
CA TYR A 88 9.76 9.17 8.38
C TYR A 88 8.92 10.34 8.86
N TYR A 89 9.33 11.06 9.89
CA TYR A 89 8.62 12.25 10.33
C TYR A 89 8.69 13.36 9.28
N GLU A 90 9.87 13.62 8.72
CA GLU A 90 10.05 14.65 7.69
C GLU A 90 9.21 14.36 6.44
N ASN A 91 9.36 13.19 5.85
CA ASN A 91 8.66 12.86 4.61
C ASN A 91 7.16 12.59 4.85
N ASN A 92 6.83 11.71 5.82
CA ASN A 92 5.45 11.27 5.95
C ASN A 92 4.59 12.32 6.66
N VAL A 93 5.03 12.89 7.78
CA VAL A 93 4.20 13.82 8.55
C VAL A 93 4.30 15.25 8.00
N VAL A 94 5.51 15.80 7.92
CA VAL A 94 5.71 17.18 7.45
C VAL A 94 5.34 17.31 5.98
N GLY A 95 5.76 16.36 5.12
CA GLY A 95 5.38 16.34 3.71
C GLY A 95 3.86 16.26 3.52
N SER A 96 3.17 15.37 4.25
CA SER A 96 1.71 15.27 4.18
C SER A 96 0.99 16.52 4.70
N TYR A 97 1.52 17.17 5.74
CA TYR A 97 1.00 18.46 6.20
C TYR A 97 1.04 19.50 5.07
N HIS A 98 2.15 19.66 4.38
CA HIS A 98 2.27 20.59 3.26
C HIS A 98 1.35 20.24 2.10
N LEU A 99 1.18 18.95 1.78
CA LEU A 99 0.23 18.49 0.77
C LEU A 99 -1.22 18.86 1.14
N ILE A 100 -1.63 18.61 2.40
CA ILE A 100 -2.98 18.91 2.89
C ILE A 100 -3.23 20.42 2.85
N GLU A 101 -2.26 21.24 3.28
CA GLU A 101 -2.37 22.71 3.19
C GLU A 101 -2.44 23.19 1.74
N SER A 102 -1.66 22.62 0.84
CA SER A 102 -1.70 22.95 -0.59
C SER A 102 -3.07 22.63 -1.20
N ALA A 103 -3.64 21.48 -0.86
CA ALA A 103 -4.96 21.08 -1.31
C ALA A 103 -6.05 22.00 -0.75
N ARG A 104 -5.97 22.36 0.52
CA ARG A 104 -6.88 23.35 1.15
C ARG A 104 -6.80 24.71 0.44
N ALA A 105 -5.59 25.22 0.19
CA ALA A 105 -5.37 26.50 -0.51
C ALA A 105 -5.84 26.47 -1.97
N ALA A 106 -5.82 25.30 -2.61
CA ALA A 106 -6.33 25.10 -3.97
C ALA A 106 -7.86 24.83 -4.00
N GLY A 107 -8.52 24.65 -2.85
CA GLY A 107 -9.94 24.35 -2.76
C GLY A 107 -10.31 22.89 -3.02
N VAL A 108 -9.33 21.97 -3.00
CA VAL A 108 -9.54 20.53 -3.13
C VAL A 108 -10.14 19.98 -1.84
N LYS A 109 -11.21 19.20 -1.93
CA LYS A 109 -11.98 18.75 -0.75
C LYS A 109 -11.89 17.27 -0.44
N HIS A 110 -11.49 16.43 -1.39
CA HIS A 110 -11.55 14.99 -1.23
C HIS A 110 -10.15 14.39 -1.12
N PHE A 111 -9.94 13.56 -0.09
CA PHE A 111 -8.70 12.82 0.11
C PHE A 111 -8.96 11.32 0.20
N VAL A 112 -8.22 10.51 -0.55
CA VAL A 112 -8.08 9.08 -0.30
C VAL A 112 -6.64 8.85 0.15
N PHE A 113 -6.49 8.37 1.37
CA PHE A 113 -5.19 8.21 2.01
C PHE A 113 -4.82 6.74 2.13
N SER A 114 -3.65 6.40 1.62
CA SER A 114 -2.97 5.12 1.81
C SER A 114 -2.47 5.01 3.26
N SER A 115 -3.29 4.45 4.15
CA SER A 115 -2.92 4.18 5.52
C SER A 115 -2.39 2.74 5.68
N THR A 116 -2.35 2.21 6.89
CA THR A 116 -1.72 0.92 7.17
C THR A 116 -2.36 0.22 8.37
N ALA A 117 -2.35 -1.11 8.36
CA ALA A 117 -2.66 -1.92 9.55
C ALA A 117 -1.67 -1.73 10.71
N ALA A 118 -0.47 -1.19 10.45
CA ALA A 118 0.51 -0.92 11.51
C ALA A 118 0.04 0.11 12.55
N VAL A 119 -1.06 0.84 12.29
CA VAL A 119 -1.69 1.73 13.27
C VAL A 119 -2.31 0.97 14.46
N TYR A 120 -2.65 -0.31 14.28
CA TYR A 120 -3.23 -1.14 15.34
C TYR A 120 -2.20 -1.71 16.30
N GLY A 121 -0.92 -1.82 15.89
CA GLY A 121 0.13 -2.47 16.66
C GLY A 121 -0.12 -3.97 16.85
N GLU A 122 -0.29 -4.41 18.08
CA GLU A 122 -0.54 -5.81 18.44
C GLU A 122 -2.00 -6.00 18.91
N PRO A 123 -2.95 -6.25 18.00
CA PRO A 123 -4.36 -6.35 18.32
C PRO A 123 -4.66 -7.63 19.12
N GLU A 124 -5.54 -7.52 20.12
CA GLU A 124 -5.98 -8.67 20.92
C GLU A 124 -7.01 -9.54 20.21
N VAL A 125 -7.77 -8.95 19.27
CA VAL A 125 -8.88 -9.61 18.58
C VAL A 125 -8.61 -9.65 17.07
N VAL A 126 -8.78 -10.83 16.48
CA VAL A 126 -8.63 -11.08 15.05
C VAL A 126 -9.89 -11.80 14.54
N PRO A 127 -10.50 -11.42 13.41
CA PRO A 127 -10.09 -10.36 12.46
C PRO A 127 -10.20 -8.93 13.04
N ILE A 128 -9.23 -8.09 12.67
CA ILE A 128 -9.13 -6.72 13.17
C ILE A 128 -10.22 -5.85 12.51
N ARG A 129 -11.00 -5.14 13.32
CA ARG A 129 -12.03 -4.21 12.86
C ARG A 129 -11.54 -2.76 12.97
N GLU A 130 -12.21 -1.84 12.28
CA GLU A 130 -11.82 -0.42 12.27
C GLU A 130 -11.97 0.28 13.63
N ASP A 131 -12.81 -0.26 14.53
CA ASP A 131 -13.01 0.19 15.90
C ASP A 131 -11.99 -0.38 16.90
N ALA A 132 -11.04 -1.21 16.45
CA ALA A 132 -9.95 -1.71 17.30
C ALA A 132 -9.05 -0.56 17.77
N GLN A 133 -8.43 -0.75 18.94
CA GLN A 133 -7.54 0.24 19.54
C GLN A 133 -6.36 0.56 18.61
N LEU A 134 -6.05 1.85 18.47
CA LEU A 134 -4.91 2.33 17.69
C LEU A 134 -3.71 2.53 18.63
N GLN A 135 -2.73 1.64 18.50
CA GLN A 135 -1.53 1.65 19.34
C GLN A 135 -0.29 1.21 18.54
N PRO A 136 0.18 2.05 17.59
CA PRO A 136 1.30 1.67 16.73
C PRO A 136 2.57 1.39 17.53
N THR A 137 3.21 0.24 17.27
CA THR A 137 4.44 -0.21 17.93
C THR A 137 5.71 0.25 17.21
N ASN A 138 5.59 0.86 16.03
CA ASN A 138 6.71 1.35 15.23
C ASN A 138 6.46 2.77 14.72
N VAL A 139 7.55 3.43 14.29
CA VAL A 139 7.49 4.83 13.84
C VAL A 139 6.68 4.98 12.55
N TYR A 140 6.80 4.04 11.61
CA TYR A 140 6.00 4.07 10.38
C TYR A 140 4.49 4.11 10.68
N GLY A 141 3.98 3.16 11.48
CA GLY A 141 2.58 3.14 11.89
C GLY A 141 2.14 4.42 12.61
N ARG A 142 3.02 4.96 13.47
CA ARG A 142 2.76 6.23 14.17
C ARG A 142 2.64 7.41 13.21
N THR A 143 3.53 7.52 12.20
CA THR A 143 3.43 8.60 11.20
C THR A 143 2.16 8.50 10.37
N LYS A 144 1.72 7.29 10.03
CA LYS A 144 0.45 7.09 9.31
C LYS A 144 -0.75 7.48 10.16
N LEU A 145 -0.75 7.13 11.46
CA LEU A 145 -1.83 7.54 12.38
C LEU A 145 -1.90 9.06 12.52
N MET A 146 -0.76 9.75 12.67
CA MET A 146 -0.71 11.21 12.71
C MET A 146 -1.33 11.86 11.47
N ILE A 147 -1.15 11.26 10.28
CA ILE A 147 -1.77 11.77 9.05
C ILE A 147 -3.29 11.55 9.08
N GLU A 148 -3.79 10.42 9.57
CA GLU A 148 -5.23 10.19 9.75
C GLU A 148 -5.83 11.24 10.70
N GLU A 149 -5.16 11.55 11.82
CA GLU A 149 -5.57 12.58 12.77
C GLU A 149 -5.62 13.96 12.12
N MET A 150 -4.58 14.36 11.37
CA MET A 150 -4.60 15.61 10.61
C MET A 150 -5.77 15.68 9.63
N LEU A 151 -6.02 14.62 8.86
CA LEU A 151 -7.15 14.57 7.92
C LEU A 151 -8.50 14.69 8.63
N SER A 152 -8.64 14.10 9.82
CA SER A 152 -9.82 14.22 10.68
C SER A 152 -10.05 15.65 11.16
N ASP A 153 -8.99 16.33 11.62
CA ASP A 153 -9.04 17.71 12.04
C ASP A 153 -9.43 18.64 10.88
N TYR A 154 -8.81 18.48 9.72
CA TYR A 154 -9.12 19.25 8.53
C TYR A 154 -10.55 19.00 8.01
N SER A 155 -11.03 17.78 8.14
CA SER A 155 -12.42 17.44 7.83
C SER A 155 -13.41 18.18 8.73
N SER A 156 -13.16 18.14 10.04
CA SER A 156 -14.06 18.76 11.03
C SER A 156 -14.06 20.28 10.99
N ILE A 157 -12.89 20.90 10.71
CA ILE A 157 -12.69 22.35 10.79
C ILE A 157 -12.98 23.05 9.45
N TYR A 158 -12.52 22.45 8.34
CA TYR A 158 -12.58 23.08 7.01
C TYR A 158 -13.59 22.40 6.06
N GLY A 159 -14.25 21.33 6.48
CA GLY A 159 -15.26 20.64 5.69
C GLY A 159 -14.70 19.87 4.50
N SER A 160 -13.43 19.48 4.54
CA SER A 160 -12.89 18.47 3.62
C SER A 160 -13.44 17.10 3.99
N THR A 161 -13.39 16.15 3.06
CA THR A 161 -13.75 14.75 3.32
C THR A 161 -12.60 13.82 2.98
N TYR A 162 -12.47 12.74 3.74
CA TYR A 162 -11.40 11.78 3.49
C TYR A 162 -11.86 10.33 3.65
N VAL A 163 -11.15 9.45 2.98
CA VAL A 163 -11.15 8.01 3.25
C VAL A 163 -9.73 7.58 3.54
N ALA A 164 -9.49 7.00 4.72
CA ALA A 164 -8.24 6.32 5.05
C ALA A 164 -8.41 4.82 4.85
N LEU A 165 -7.56 4.22 4.01
CA LEU A 165 -7.56 2.80 3.71
C LEU A 165 -6.42 2.13 4.45
N ARG A 166 -6.73 1.37 5.51
CA ARG A 166 -5.79 0.62 6.34
C ARG A 166 -5.64 -0.78 5.76
N TYR A 167 -4.60 -1.00 4.99
CA TYR A 167 -4.34 -2.31 4.41
C TYR A 167 -3.13 -3.01 5.04
N PHE A 168 -3.08 -4.29 4.82
CA PHE A 168 -2.09 -5.20 5.38
C PHE A 168 -0.94 -5.37 4.39
N ASN A 169 -0.77 -6.53 3.78
CA ASN A 169 0.33 -6.74 2.87
C ASN A 169 -0.16 -6.65 1.43
N ALA A 170 0.10 -5.52 0.76
CA ALA A 170 -0.10 -5.44 -0.68
C ALA A 170 0.86 -6.40 -1.39
N ALA A 171 0.36 -7.16 -2.36
CA ALA A 171 1.15 -8.17 -3.06
C ALA A 171 0.64 -8.39 -4.48
N GLY A 172 1.39 -9.12 -5.28
CA GLY A 172 1.04 -9.41 -6.66
C GLY A 172 1.61 -8.40 -7.65
N ALA A 173 1.12 -8.44 -8.84
CA ALA A 173 1.45 -7.54 -9.93
C ALA A 173 0.26 -7.42 -10.88
N ASP A 174 0.31 -6.48 -11.82
CA ASP A 174 -0.70 -6.44 -12.87
C ASP A 174 -0.66 -7.74 -13.69
N PRO A 175 -1.81 -8.40 -13.95
CA PRO A 175 -1.84 -9.66 -14.72
C PRO A 175 -1.24 -9.54 -16.13
N SER A 176 -1.14 -8.34 -16.71
CA SER A 176 -0.41 -8.11 -17.96
C SER A 176 1.09 -8.38 -17.83
N GLY A 177 1.65 -8.25 -16.62
CA GLY A 177 3.08 -8.34 -16.33
C GLY A 177 3.87 -7.09 -16.75
N THR A 178 3.19 -5.96 -16.93
CA THR A 178 3.84 -4.70 -17.35
C THR A 178 4.24 -3.78 -16.21
N ILE A 179 3.62 -3.95 -15.04
CA ILE A 179 3.99 -3.27 -13.78
C ILE A 179 3.86 -4.25 -12.61
N GLY A 180 4.68 -4.06 -11.61
CA GLY A 180 4.71 -4.85 -10.39
C GLY A 180 5.55 -4.19 -9.31
N GLU A 181 5.88 -4.95 -8.29
CA GLU A 181 6.66 -4.50 -7.15
C GLU A 181 8.15 -4.47 -7.49
N ASP A 182 8.79 -3.31 -7.26
CA ASP A 182 10.23 -3.10 -7.42
C ASP A 182 10.73 -2.15 -6.33
N HIS A 183 11.25 -2.72 -5.25
CA HIS A 183 11.77 -1.99 -4.10
C HIS A 183 13.26 -2.26 -3.89
N HIS A 184 13.99 -1.23 -3.55
CA HIS A 184 15.40 -1.30 -3.17
C HIS A 184 15.65 -0.59 -1.83
N PRO A 185 15.99 -1.34 -0.74
CA PRO A 185 16.01 -2.82 -0.64
C PRO A 185 14.61 -3.42 -0.58
N GLU A 186 14.46 -4.67 -1.05
CA GLU A 186 13.22 -5.43 -0.91
C GLU A 186 13.12 -6.05 0.49
N THR A 187 11.93 -5.98 1.10
CA THR A 187 11.68 -6.48 2.46
C THR A 187 10.39 -7.30 2.58
N HIS A 188 9.56 -7.33 1.54
CA HIS A 188 8.28 -8.05 1.56
C HIS A 188 8.46 -9.55 1.26
N LEU A 189 7.64 -10.38 1.91
CA LEU A 189 7.83 -11.84 1.90
C LEU A 189 7.73 -12.42 0.48
N ILE A 190 6.67 -12.12 -0.27
CA ILE A 190 6.44 -12.73 -1.59
C ILE A 190 7.59 -12.42 -2.56
N PRO A 191 8.02 -11.17 -2.78
CA PRO A 191 9.19 -10.89 -3.61
C PRO A 191 10.47 -11.60 -3.14
N LEU A 192 10.73 -11.65 -1.81
CA LEU A 192 11.91 -12.34 -1.27
C LEU A 192 11.86 -13.86 -1.51
N VAL A 193 10.69 -14.49 -1.41
CA VAL A 193 10.48 -15.90 -1.74
C VAL A 193 10.73 -16.15 -3.23
N LEU A 194 10.22 -15.26 -4.09
CA LEU A 194 10.42 -15.35 -5.54
C LEU A 194 11.87 -15.06 -5.94
N ASP A 195 12.59 -14.21 -5.21
CA ASP A 195 14.03 -14.00 -5.40
C ASP A 195 14.85 -15.27 -5.07
N ALA A 196 14.44 -16.01 -4.03
CA ALA A 196 15.04 -17.30 -3.74
C ALA A 196 14.74 -18.34 -4.85
N ALA A 197 13.50 -18.37 -5.36
CA ALA A 197 13.14 -19.21 -6.50
C ALA A 197 13.95 -18.89 -7.76
N ARG A 198 14.26 -17.60 -8.01
CA ARG A 198 15.09 -17.17 -9.15
C ARG A 198 16.59 -17.33 -8.95
N GLY A 199 17.03 -17.79 -7.77
CA GLY A 199 18.44 -17.89 -7.42
C GLY A 199 19.13 -16.55 -7.13
N LYS A 200 18.40 -15.45 -7.00
CA LYS A 200 18.94 -14.15 -6.57
C LYS A 200 19.26 -14.11 -5.07
N ARG A 201 18.66 -15.02 -4.30
CA ARG A 201 18.94 -15.27 -2.89
C ARG A 201 19.26 -16.75 -2.70
N GLU A 202 20.17 -17.03 -1.80
CA GLU A 202 20.55 -18.40 -1.48
C GLU A 202 19.41 -19.16 -0.79
N TYR A 203 18.64 -18.49 0.07
CA TYR A 203 17.51 -19.06 0.81
C TYR A 203 16.54 -17.97 1.28
N ILE A 204 15.34 -18.39 1.70
CA ILE A 204 14.41 -17.56 2.47
C ILE A 204 14.49 -17.93 3.94
N THR A 205 14.50 -16.91 4.83
CA THR A 205 14.49 -17.14 6.28
C THR A 205 13.07 -17.06 6.82
N VAL A 206 12.61 -18.12 7.49
CA VAL A 206 11.37 -18.17 8.28
C VAL A 206 11.71 -17.80 9.73
N PHE A 207 11.19 -16.67 10.20
CA PHE A 207 11.46 -16.16 11.54
C PHE A 207 10.41 -16.64 12.55
N GLY A 208 10.81 -17.57 13.44
CA GLY A 208 9.96 -18.21 14.42
C GLY A 208 9.12 -19.37 13.85
N THR A 209 9.06 -20.45 14.60
CA THR A 209 8.30 -21.67 14.26
C THR A 209 7.42 -22.13 15.41
N ASP A 210 7.25 -21.29 16.41
CA ASP A 210 6.61 -21.59 17.69
C ASP A 210 5.49 -20.58 18.02
N TYR A 211 4.97 -19.85 17.00
CA TYR A 211 3.77 -19.02 17.16
C TYR A 211 2.54 -19.89 17.41
N ASN A 212 1.55 -19.33 18.11
CA ASN A 212 0.26 -19.99 18.32
C ASN A 212 -0.60 -19.93 17.04
N THR A 213 -0.16 -20.63 16.00
CA THR A 213 -0.78 -20.74 14.67
C THR A 213 -0.75 -22.20 14.24
N ALA A 214 -1.47 -22.56 13.18
CA ALA A 214 -1.63 -23.96 12.76
C ALA A 214 -0.30 -24.66 12.44
N ASP A 215 0.67 -23.94 11.87
CA ASP A 215 1.98 -24.49 11.47
C ASP A 215 3.18 -23.88 12.22
N GLY A 216 2.88 -23.03 13.21
CA GLY A 216 3.87 -22.37 14.07
C GLY A 216 4.52 -21.13 13.45
N THR A 217 4.18 -20.75 12.19
CA THR A 217 4.71 -19.53 11.55
C THR A 217 3.70 -18.39 11.57
N CYS A 218 4.16 -17.14 11.39
CA CYS A 218 3.27 -15.99 11.38
C CYS A 218 2.22 -16.07 10.27
N VAL A 219 1.01 -15.63 10.58
CA VAL A 219 -0.10 -15.53 9.63
C VAL A 219 -0.34 -14.06 9.27
N ARG A 220 -0.40 -13.76 8.00
CA ARG A 220 -0.62 -12.40 7.46
C ARG A 220 -1.73 -12.41 6.44
N ASP A 221 -2.40 -11.27 6.33
CA ASP A 221 -3.40 -11.02 5.29
C ASP A 221 -2.72 -10.38 4.08
N TYR A 222 -2.91 -10.97 2.91
CA TYR A 222 -2.37 -10.47 1.64
C TYR A 222 -3.51 -9.98 0.77
N ILE A 223 -3.32 -8.81 0.20
CA ILE A 223 -4.28 -8.19 -0.72
C ILE A 223 -3.61 -7.97 -2.07
N HIS A 224 -4.26 -8.41 -3.13
CA HIS A 224 -3.75 -8.16 -4.48
C HIS A 224 -3.76 -6.67 -4.78
N VAL A 225 -2.67 -6.17 -5.35
CA VAL A 225 -2.48 -4.73 -5.61
C VAL A 225 -3.57 -4.13 -6.52
N ASN A 226 -4.14 -4.90 -7.45
CA ASN A 226 -5.24 -4.44 -8.29
C ASN A 226 -6.56 -4.33 -7.52
N ASP A 227 -6.84 -5.23 -6.56
CA ASP A 227 -8.00 -5.11 -5.67
C ASP A 227 -7.86 -3.91 -4.73
N LEU A 228 -6.64 -3.64 -4.30
CA LEU A 228 -6.31 -2.46 -3.52
C LEU A 228 -6.51 -1.18 -4.36
N ALA A 229 -6.05 -1.14 -5.60
CA ALA A 229 -6.26 -0.04 -6.52
C ALA A 229 -7.76 0.22 -6.78
N ALA A 230 -8.55 -0.84 -6.97
CA ALA A 230 -10.00 -0.74 -7.12
C ALA A 230 -10.68 -0.14 -5.88
N ALA A 231 -10.23 -0.50 -4.66
CA ALA A 231 -10.75 0.08 -3.43
C ALA A 231 -10.47 1.59 -3.33
N HIS A 232 -9.32 2.06 -3.79
CA HIS A 232 -8.99 3.49 -3.85
C HIS A 232 -9.92 4.25 -4.81
N VAL A 233 -10.23 3.68 -5.97
CA VAL A 233 -11.19 4.28 -6.93
C VAL A 233 -12.59 4.34 -6.33
N LEU A 234 -13.07 3.26 -5.70
CA LEU A 234 -14.36 3.23 -5.02
C LEU A 234 -14.44 4.26 -3.88
N ALA A 235 -13.36 4.44 -3.13
CA ALA A 235 -13.28 5.44 -2.07
C ALA A 235 -13.41 6.87 -2.62
N MET A 236 -12.75 7.19 -3.74
CA MET A 236 -12.87 8.49 -4.40
C MET A 236 -14.29 8.69 -4.95
N ASP A 237 -14.88 7.69 -5.56
CA ASP A 237 -16.26 7.73 -6.04
C ASP A 237 -17.27 7.96 -4.91
N TYR A 238 -17.06 7.32 -3.77
CA TYR A 238 -17.88 7.50 -2.58
C TYR A 238 -17.83 8.95 -2.08
N LEU A 239 -16.64 9.53 -1.90
CA LEU A 239 -16.47 10.91 -1.46
C LEU A 239 -17.11 11.91 -2.45
N ARG A 240 -16.86 11.71 -3.75
CA ARG A 240 -17.40 12.56 -4.82
C ARG A 240 -18.93 12.55 -4.88
N LYS A 241 -19.57 11.46 -4.47
CA LYS A 241 -21.02 11.33 -4.38
C LYS A 241 -21.60 11.90 -3.08
N GLY A 242 -20.80 12.58 -2.27
CA GLY A 242 -21.21 13.19 -1.01
C GLY A 242 -21.08 12.29 0.21
N GLY A 243 -20.27 11.25 0.11
CA GLY A 243 -19.95 10.36 1.23
C GLY A 243 -19.19 11.09 2.34
N GLU A 244 -19.45 10.70 3.57
CA GLU A 244 -18.78 11.25 4.77
C GLU A 244 -17.36 10.68 4.92
N SER A 245 -16.54 11.35 5.73
CA SER A 245 -15.19 10.85 6.06
C SER A 245 -15.26 9.49 6.74
N GLN A 246 -14.41 8.56 6.30
CA GLN A 246 -14.40 7.17 6.74
C GLN A 246 -13.01 6.59 6.86
N VAL A 247 -12.88 5.55 7.67
CA VAL A 247 -11.74 4.65 7.70
C VAL A 247 -12.21 3.26 7.33
N PHE A 248 -11.45 2.56 6.49
CA PHE A 248 -11.74 1.18 6.09
C PHE A 248 -10.51 0.31 6.19
N ASN A 249 -10.69 -0.91 6.69
CA ASN A 249 -9.71 -1.97 6.57
C ASN A 249 -9.81 -2.65 5.21
N LEU A 250 -8.67 -2.97 4.64
CA LEU A 250 -8.55 -3.72 3.40
C LEU A 250 -7.66 -4.95 3.60
N GLY A 251 -8.24 -6.10 3.41
CA GLY A 251 -7.58 -7.40 3.39
C GLY A 251 -8.45 -8.42 2.69
N SER A 252 -7.89 -9.56 2.38
CA SER A 252 -8.65 -10.68 1.81
C SER A 252 -9.63 -11.27 2.83
N GLY A 253 -9.37 -11.06 4.12
CA GLY A 253 -10.06 -11.71 5.23
C GLY A 253 -9.58 -13.15 5.45
N ASN A 254 -8.66 -13.62 4.63
CA ASN A 254 -7.99 -14.91 4.73
C ASN A 254 -6.55 -14.68 5.17
N GLY A 255 -6.14 -15.33 6.25
CA GLY A 255 -4.75 -15.30 6.65
C GLY A 255 -3.98 -16.43 5.98
N PHE A 256 -2.76 -16.14 5.55
CA PHE A 256 -1.82 -17.15 5.04
C PHE A 256 -0.55 -17.14 5.88
N SER A 257 -0.10 -18.31 6.27
CA SER A 257 1.13 -18.45 7.03
C SER A 257 2.36 -18.26 6.12
N VAL A 258 3.51 -17.98 6.72
CA VAL A 258 4.77 -17.89 5.97
C VAL A 258 5.08 -19.19 5.22
N LYS A 259 4.81 -20.36 5.85
CA LYS A 259 4.96 -21.65 5.20
C LYS A 259 4.03 -21.85 4.01
N GLU A 260 2.74 -21.50 4.18
CA GLU A 260 1.76 -21.58 3.09
C GLU A 260 2.18 -20.74 1.87
N ILE A 261 2.70 -19.52 2.11
CA ILE A 261 3.24 -18.67 1.02
C ILE A 261 4.40 -19.37 0.31
N ILE A 262 5.34 -19.96 1.05
CA ILE A 262 6.51 -20.63 0.46
C ILE A 262 6.06 -21.88 -0.33
N GLU A 263 5.19 -22.73 0.21
CA GLU A 263 4.72 -23.92 -0.47
C GLU A 263 3.90 -23.57 -1.73
N THR A 264 3.02 -22.56 -1.63
CA THR A 264 2.29 -22.08 -2.81
C THR A 264 3.25 -21.51 -3.88
N ALA A 265 4.32 -20.82 -3.46
CA ALA A 265 5.32 -20.32 -4.41
C ALA A 265 6.07 -21.48 -5.10
N LYS A 266 6.38 -22.56 -4.38
CA LYS A 266 6.97 -23.79 -5.01
C LYS A 266 6.03 -24.39 -6.04
N GLU A 267 4.74 -24.51 -5.70
CA GLU A 267 3.72 -25.03 -6.63
C GLU A 267 3.58 -24.16 -7.90
N VAL A 268 3.48 -22.84 -7.71
CA VAL A 268 3.31 -21.89 -8.84
C VAL A 268 4.54 -21.82 -9.73
N THR A 269 5.73 -21.83 -9.15
CA THR A 269 6.99 -21.68 -9.91
C THR A 269 7.52 -23.00 -10.45
N GLY A 270 7.14 -24.13 -9.83
CA GLY A 270 7.74 -25.45 -10.10
C GLY A 270 9.18 -25.58 -9.62
N ILE A 271 9.65 -24.67 -8.74
CA ILE A 271 11.04 -24.60 -8.27
C ILE A 271 11.06 -24.89 -6.76
N ASP A 272 12.00 -25.76 -6.33
CA ASP A 272 12.24 -25.93 -4.90
C ASP A 272 12.95 -24.69 -4.33
N ILE A 273 12.39 -24.14 -3.25
CA ILE A 273 12.85 -22.89 -2.63
C ILE A 273 13.59 -23.25 -1.33
N PRO A 274 14.90 -22.97 -1.23
CA PRO A 274 15.65 -23.25 -0.02
C PRO A 274 15.16 -22.40 1.16
N VAL A 275 14.97 -23.05 2.31
CA VAL A 275 14.43 -22.41 3.53
C VAL A 275 15.42 -22.59 4.68
N GLN A 276 15.66 -21.51 5.41
CA GLN A 276 16.32 -21.51 6.71
C GLN A 276 15.36 -21.04 7.80
N TYR A 277 15.53 -21.55 9.01
CA TYR A 277 14.70 -21.16 10.16
C TYR A 277 15.55 -20.32 11.12
N GLY A 278 14.99 -19.20 11.57
CA GLY A 278 15.60 -18.28 12.52
C GLY A 278 14.71 -18.02 13.72
N GLU A 279 15.28 -17.34 14.72
CA GLU A 279 14.54 -16.88 15.90
C GLU A 279 13.41 -15.92 15.54
N ARG A 280 12.40 -15.81 16.42
CA ARG A 280 11.33 -14.81 16.27
C ARG A 280 11.89 -13.40 16.17
N ARG A 281 11.30 -12.58 15.32
CA ARG A 281 11.53 -11.14 15.37
C ARG A 281 10.82 -10.55 16.59
N ALA A 282 11.49 -9.70 17.33
CA ALA A 282 10.89 -9.01 18.48
C ALA A 282 9.70 -8.14 18.04
N GLY A 283 8.56 -8.26 18.73
CA GLY A 283 7.37 -7.48 18.44
C GLY A 283 6.61 -7.91 17.18
N ASP A 284 6.88 -9.10 16.63
CA ASP A 284 6.16 -9.61 15.46
C ASP A 284 4.93 -10.44 15.91
N PRO A 285 3.68 -9.96 15.68
CA PRO A 285 2.48 -10.68 16.13
C PRO A 285 2.31 -12.00 15.38
N GLY A 286 1.74 -13.01 16.04
CA GLY A 286 1.47 -14.32 15.43
C GLY A 286 0.49 -14.22 14.26
N THR A 287 -0.58 -13.43 14.40
CA THR A 287 -1.66 -13.35 13.40
C THR A 287 -2.13 -11.92 13.20
N LEU A 288 -2.16 -11.46 11.95
CA LEU A 288 -2.71 -10.17 11.52
C LEU A 288 -3.63 -10.39 10.33
N ILE A 289 -4.95 -10.32 10.54
CA ILE A 289 -5.99 -10.49 9.50
C ILE A 289 -7.00 -9.36 9.64
N ALA A 290 -7.40 -8.76 8.51
CA ALA A 290 -8.39 -7.68 8.46
C ALA A 290 -9.82 -8.21 8.47
N SER A 291 -10.74 -7.47 9.09
CA SER A 291 -12.15 -7.49 8.70
C SER A 291 -12.39 -6.43 7.64
N SER A 292 -12.80 -6.83 6.44
CA SER A 292 -13.15 -5.93 5.35
C SER A 292 -14.67 -5.79 5.18
N GLU A 293 -15.46 -6.16 6.19
CA GLU A 293 -16.92 -6.12 6.14
C GLU A 293 -17.44 -4.69 5.92
N LYS A 294 -16.85 -3.71 6.57
CA LYS A 294 -17.31 -2.32 6.49
C LYS A 294 -17.22 -1.77 5.06
N ILE A 295 -16.08 -1.94 4.39
CA ILE A 295 -15.93 -1.46 3.01
C ILE A 295 -16.80 -2.25 2.03
N LYS A 296 -16.94 -3.56 2.21
CA LYS A 296 -17.84 -4.40 1.40
C LYS A 296 -19.28 -3.92 1.48
N ASN A 297 -19.77 -3.68 2.71
CA ASN A 297 -21.15 -3.25 2.94
C ASN A 297 -21.42 -1.81 2.49
N LEU A 298 -20.47 -0.89 2.67
CA LEU A 298 -20.72 0.53 2.42
C LEU A 298 -20.37 0.94 0.98
N LEU A 299 -19.29 0.40 0.42
CA LEU A 299 -18.79 0.76 -0.91
C LEU A 299 -19.04 -0.33 -1.97
N GLY A 300 -19.46 -1.52 -1.56
CA GLY A 300 -19.64 -2.65 -2.48
C GLY A 300 -18.31 -3.20 -2.99
N TRP A 301 -17.21 -3.03 -2.24
CA TRP A 301 -15.91 -3.56 -2.63
C TRP A 301 -15.93 -5.08 -2.68
N ASP A 302 -15.56 -5.65 -3.83
CA ASP A 302 -15.56 -7.08 -4.10
C ASP A 302 -14.20 -7.48 -4.70
N PRO A 303 -13.25 -7.96 -3.87
CA PRO A 303 -11.92 -8.34 -4.33
C PRO A 303 -12.00 -9.54 -5.28
N LYS A 304 -11.24 -9.47 -6.36
CA LYS A 304 -11.25 -10.47 -7.44
C LYS A 304 -10.15 -11.53 -7.25
N PHE A 305 -9.09 -11.20 -6.53
CA PHE A 305 -7.91 -12.04 -6.32
C PHE A 305 -7.85 -12.54 -4.87
N SER A 306 -8.81 -13.40 -4.48
CA SER A 306 -8.86 -13.95 -3.11
C SER A 306 -7.95 -15.17 -2.90
N ASN A 307 -7.45 -15.78 -3.97
CA ASN A 307 -6.54 -16.92 -3.92
C ASN A 307 -5.09 -16.43 -3.96
N VAL A 308 -4.30 -16.79 -2.95
CA VAL A 308 -2.88 -16.40 -2.87
C VAL A 308 -2.04 -16.96 -4.00
N ALA A 309 -2.44 -18.09 -4.60
CA ALA A 309 -1.76 -18.64 -5.78
C ALA A 309 -1.83 -17.69 -6.98
N ASP A 310 -2.96 -16.99 -7.19
CA ASP A 310 -3.09 -15.99 -8.26
C ASP A 310 -2.20 -14.78 -7.97
N VAL A 311 -2.16 -14.33 -6.71
CA VAL A 311 -1.27 -13.23 -6.27
C VAL A 311 0.20 -13.56 -6.56
N ILE A 312 0.65 -14.77 -6.19
CA ILE A 312 2.02 -15.22 -6.40
C ILE A 312 2.32 -15.42 -7.89
N LYS A 313 1.35 -15.93 -8.68
CA LYS A 313 1.48 -16.11 -10.12
C LYS A 313 1.70 -14.80 -10.86
N ASP A 314 0.93 -13.77 -10.53
CA ASP A 314 1.09 -12.46 -11.15
C ASP A 314 2.42 -11.79 -10.75
N ALA A 315 2.81 -11.90 -9.46
CA ALA A 315 4.14 -11.48 -9.02
C ALA A 315 5.27 -12.25 -9.74
N TRP A 316 5.14 -13.58 -9.89
CA TRP A 316 6.12 -14.41 -10.59
C TRP A 316 6.27 -13.99 -12.04
N LYS A 317 5.16 -13.74 -12.74
CA LYS A 317 5.17 -13.26 -14.13
C LYS A 317 5.94 -11.94 -14.25
N TRP A 318 5.68 -10.99 -13.34
CA TRP A 318 6.41 -9.71 -13.30
C TRP A 318 7.90 -9.92 -13.09
N HIS A 319 8.28 -10.60 -12.02
CA HIS A 319 9.68 -10.81 -11.66
C HIS A 319 10.49 -11.63 -12.68
N THR A 320 9.85 -12.51 -13.46
CA THR A 320 10.53 -13.26 -14.52
C THR A 320 10.67 -12.46 -15.80
N SER A 321 9.70 -11.63 -16.14
CA SER A 321 9.77 -10.75 -17.31
C SER A 321 10.63 -9.50 -17.08
N HIS A 322 10.83 -9.11 -15.81
CA HIS A 322 11.64 -7.97 -15.37
C HIS A 322 12.65 -8.42 -14.30
N PRO A 323 13.68 -9.19 -14.69
CA PRO A 323 14.61 -9.78 -13.73
C PRO A 323 15.33 -8.72 -12.88
N ASP A 324 15.57 -7.53 -13.40
CA ASP A 324 16.20 -6.39 -12.71
C ASP A 324 15.24 -5.24 -12.46
N GLY A 325 13.95 -5.55 -12.27
CA GLY A 325 12.89 -4.57 -12.06
C GLY A 325 12.67 -3.70 -13.31
N PHE A 326 12.33 -2.45 -13.10
CA PHE A 326 12.15 -1.48 -14.20
C PHE A 326 13.45 -1.13 -14.94
N ASN A 327 14.62 -1.51 -14.40
CA ASN A 327 15.92 -1.31 -15.04
C ASN A 327 16.30 -2.42 -16.03
N SER A 328 15.40 -3.39 -16.29
CA SER A 328 15.64 -4.54 -17.18
C SER A 328 15.58 -4.16 -18.68
N LYS A 329 16.30 -3.14 -19.11
CA LYS A 329 16.41 -2.76 -20.53
C LYS A 329 17.80 -3.03 -21.07
#